data_12025b7c96d6f475b28cc5f21fad9f7b
#
_entry.id   12025b7c96d6f475b28cc5f21fad9f7b
#
_cell.length_a   1.000
_cell.length_b   1.000
_cell.length_c   1.000
_cell.angle_alpha   90.00
_cell.angle_beta   90.00
_cell.angle_gamma   90.00
#
_symmetry.space_group_name_H-M   'P 1'
#
loop_
_entity.id
_entity.type
_entity.pdbx_description
1 polymer ?
#
loop_
_entity_poly.entity_id
_entity_poly.type
_entity_poly.pdbx_seq_one_letter_code
_entity_poly.pdbx_strand_id
1 'polypeptide(L)'
;MKLPKETNRYCPTCKKHTAHLVRAAKQRSRSSAHPMSRWGAQRIKLRSYKSGSGNLGRFSKPAVKSWKRKTKVTKRITIEYTCKICKKTHQLSKAIRAGRIEIGEKVAK
;
A
#
# COMPACT_ATOMS: atom_id res chain seq x y z
N MET A 1 0.14 11.54 11.64
CA MET A 1 -1.32 11.61 11.89
C MET A 1 -1.66 10.56 12.94
N LYS A 2 -2.36 10.96 14.00
CA LYS A 2 -2.79 10.04 15.07
C LYS A 2 -4.24 9.63 14.87
N LEU A 3 -4.54 8.34 15.01
CA LEU A 3 -5.87 7.78 14.89
C LEU A 3 -6.17 6.91 16.10
N PRO A 4 -7.44 6.86 16.57
CA PRO A 4 -7.84 5.95 17.61
C PRO A 4 -7.82 4.51 17.10
N LYS A 5 -7.60 3.56 18.00
CA LYS A 5 -7.62 2.11 17.69
C LYS A 5 -9.01 1.63 17.31
N GLU A 6 -10.04 2.24 17.90
CA GLU A 6 -11.44 1.92 17.66
C GLU A 6 -12.26 3.18 17.38
N THR A 7 -13.24 3.05 16.51
CA THR A 7 -14.17 4.15 16.18
C THR A 7 -15.54 3.61 15.83
N ASN A 8 -16.59 4.36 16.18
CA ASN A 8 -17.95 4.04 15.77
C ASN A 8 -18.19 4.55 14.35
N ARG A 9 -18.62 3.66 13.46
CA ARG A 9 -18.93 3.97 12.05
C ARG A 9 -20.13 3.19 11.58
N TYR A 10 -20.81 3.72 10.57
CA TYR A 10 -21.84 3.00 9.86
C TYR A 10 -21.26 1.79 9.13
N CYS A 11 -21.79 0.61 9.44
CA CYS A 11 -21.44 -0.64 8.73
C CYS A 11 -22.48 -0.93 7.65
N PRO A 12 -22.11 -0.97 6.35
CA PRO A 12 -23.06 -1.22 5.28
C PRO A 12 -23.66 -2.63 5.31
N THR A 13 -22.94 -3.59 5.90
CA THR A 13 -23.45 -4.96 6.05
C THR A 13 -24.43 -5.08 7.22
N CYS A 14 -24.11 -4.49 8.36
CA CYS A 14 -24.98 -4.50 9.54
C CYS A 14 -26.11 -3.46 9.46
N LYS A 15 -26.05 -2.52 8.50
CA LYS A 15 -26.99 -1.39 8.30
C LYS A 15 -27.19 -0.52 9.56
N LYS A 16 -26.17 -0.44 10.42
CA LYS A 16 -26.20 0.33 11.67
C LYS A 16 -24.80 0.82 12.06
N HIS A 17 -24.74 1.80 12.95
CA HIS A 17 -23.48 2.24 13.54
C HIS A 17 -22.93 1.18 14.49
N THR A 18 -21.69 0.76 14.28
CA THR A 18 -21.02 -0.27 15.06
C THR A 18 -19.58 0.12 15.34
N ALA A 19 -19.00 -0.46 16.40
CA ALA A 19 -17.59 -0.28 16.70
C ALA A 19 -16.71 -0.98 15.63
N HIS A 20 -15.73 -0.25 15.10
CA HIS A 20 -14.78 -0.74 14.12
C HIS A 20 -13.36 -0.61 14.63
N LEU A 21 -12.56 -1.63 14.41
CA LEU A 21 -11.11 -1.60 14.58
C LEU A 21 -10.48 -0.86 13.41
N VAL A 22 -9.56 0.05 13.72
CA VAL A 22 -8.83 0.86 12.74
C VAL A 22 -7.47 0.22 12.48
N ARG A 23 -7.13 0.01 11.22
CA ARG A 23 -5.82 -0.51 10.79
C ARG A 23 -5.32 0.24 9.56
N ALA A 24 -4.01 0.31 9.42
CA ALA A 24 -3.41 0.76 8.16
C ALA A 24 -3.30 -0.43 7.20
N ALA A 25 -3.82 -0.28 5.98
CA ALA A 25 -3.71 -1.30 4.96
C ALA A 25 -2.25 -1.52 4.55
N LYS A 26 -1.84 -2.78 4.41
CA LYS A 26 -0.51 -3.13 3.90
C LYS A 26 -0.39 -2.68 2.45
N GLN A 27 0.51 -1.75 2.18
CA GLN A 27 0.76 -1.26 0.83
C GLN A 27 1.82 -2.11 0.14
N ARG A 28 1.60 -2.37 -1.15
CA ARG A 28 2.61 -3.02 -1.99
C ARG A 28 3.80 -2.09 -2.20
N SER A 29 4.99 -2.65 -2.17
CA SER A 29 6.20 -1.93 -2.54
C SER A 29 6.18 -1.59 -4.03
N ARG A 30 6.99 -0.61 -4.41
CA ARG A 30 7.11 -0.14 -5.80
C ARG A 30 7.54 -1.24 -6.77
N SER A 31 8.43 -2.14 -6.35
CA SER A 31 8.95 -3.25 -7.15
C SER A 31 7.93 -4.39 -7.30
N SER A 32 7.08 -4.63 -6.31
CA SER A 32 6.07 -5.69 -6.34
C SER A 32 4.74 -5.26 -6.97
N ALA A 33 4.51 -3.96 -7.15
CA ALA A 33 3.27 -3.44 -7.74
C ALA A 33 3.13 -3.71 -9.24
N HIS A 34 4.22 -4.04 -9.93
CA HIS A 34 4.25 -4.26 -11.38
C HIS A 34 5.05 -5.51 -11.74
N PRO A 35 4.51 -6.73 -11.52
CA PRO A 35 5.23 -7.99 -11.74
C PRO A 35 5.68 -8.18 -13.21
N MET A 36 4.97 -7.59 -14.16
CA MET A 36 5.31 -7.62 -15.59
C MET A 36 6.17 -6.44 -16.05
N SER A 37 6.81 -5.71 -15.14
CA SER A 37 7.75 -4.64 -15.48
C SER A 37 8.89 -5.15 -16.37
N ARG A 38 9.50 -4.24 -17.14
CA ARG A 38 10.49 -4.58 -18.20
C ARG A 38 11.61 -5.54 -17.75
N TRP A 39 12.03 -5.47 -16.51
CA TRP A 39 13.06 -6.33 -15.87
C TRP A 39 12.58 -7.02 -14.60
N GLY A 40 11.28 -7.15 -14.44
CA GLY A 40 10.72 -7.95 -13.37
C GLY A 40 11.04 -9.43 -13.57
N ALA A 41 11.32 -10.16 -12.47
CA ALA A 41 11.64 -11.58 -12.49
C ALA A 41 10.62 -12.43 -13.26
N GLN A 42 9.34 -12.13 -13.11
CA GLN A 42 8.26 -12.82 -13.82
C GLN A 42 8.35 -12.64 -15.34
N ARG A 43 8.60 -11.41 -15.82
CA ARG A 43 8.73 -11.14 -17.23
C ARG A 43 9.96 -11.81 -17.84
N ILE A 44 11.09 -11.79 -17.13
CA ILE A 44 12.31 -12.47 -17.54
C ILE A 44 12.08 -13.98 -17.68
N LYS A 45 11.41 -14.58 -16.68
CA LYS A 45 11.08 -16.01 -16.67
C LYS A 45 10.16 -16.40 -17.83
N LEU A 46 9.06 -15.65 -18.04
CA LEU A 46 8.06 -15.94 -19.08
C LEU A 46 8.57 -15.73 -20.49
N ARG A 47 9.49 -14.79 -20.70
CA ARG A 47 10.03 -14.46 -22.02
C ARG A 47 11.41 -15.06 -22.29
N SER A 48 11.87 -15.92 -21.42
CA SER A 48 13.15 -16.68 -21.59
C SER A 48 14.35 -15.79 -21.91
N TYR A 49 14.45 -14.62 -21.31
CA TYR A 49 15.61 -13.75 -21.51
C TYR A 49 16.81 -14.33 -20.80
N LYS A 50 17.74 -14.90 -21.57
CA LYS A 50 18.98 -15.48 -21.07
C LYS A 50 20.09 -14.46 -20.75
N SER A 51 19.98 -13.24 -21.26
CA SER A 51 20.97 -12.20 -21.02
C SER A 51 20.81 -11.55 -19.65
N GLY A 52 21.92 -11.32 -18.97
CA GLY A 52 21.94 -10.71 -17.65
C GLY A 52 21.36 -9.29 -17.61
N SER A 53 21.15 -8.79 -16.41
CA SER A 53 20.53 -7.49 -16.11
C SER A 53 21.54 -6.32 -16.00
N GLY A 54 22.60 -6.34 -16.80
CA GLY A 54 23.60 -5.28 -16.87
C GLY A 54 23.13 -4.02 -17.61
N ASN A 55 24.02 -3.06 -17.82
CA ASN A 55 23.71 -1.80 -18.51
C ASN A 55 23.68 -1.90 -20.03
N LEU A 56 24.26 -2.94 -20.62
CA LEU A 56 24.45 -3.11 -22.05
C LEU A 56 23.46 -4.08 -22.71
N GLY A 57 22.69 -4.82 -21.93
CA GLY A 57 21.73 -5.77 -22.46
C GLY A 57 20.46 -5.10 -23.01
N ARG A 58 19.87 -5.66 -24.07
CA ARG A 58 18.62 -5.19 -24.67
C ARG A 58 17.46 -5.04 -23.68
N PHE A 59 17.45 -5.84 -22.63
CA PHE A 59 16.45 -5.83 -21.58
C PHE A 59 17.01 -5.39 -20.22
N SER A 60 18.17 -4.75 -20.25
CA SER A 60 18.86 -4.23 -19.09
C SER A 60 18.09 -3.12 -18.39
N LYS A 61 18.48 -2.87 -17.15
CA LYS A 61 18.01 -1.70 -16.40
C LYS A 61 18.47 -0.41 -17.12
N PRO A 62 17.68 0.68 -17.05
CA PRO A 62 18.15 1.98 -17.55
C PRO A 62 19.44 2.38 -16.85
N ALA A 63 20.27 3.18 -17.51
CA ALA A 63 21.48 3.73 -16.91
C ALA A 63 21.19 4.41 -15.57
N VAL A 64 22.14 4.37 -14.65
CA VAL A 64 21.98 4.91 -13.28
C VAL A 64 21.51 6.36 -13.27
N LYS A 65 21.95 7.17 -14.24
CA LYS A 65 21.51 8.57 -14.40
C LYS A 65 20.00 8.73 -14.63
N SER A 66 19.36 7.71 -15.21
CA SER A 66 17.90 7.69 -15.48
C SER A 66 17.08 7.13 -14.33
N TRP A 67 17.70 6.66 -13.26
CA TRP A 67 16.98 6.07 -12.14
C TRP A 67 16.30 7.13 -11.30
N LYS A 68 15.04 6.91 -10.99
CA LYS A 68 14.29 7.76 -10.05
C LYS A 68 14.71 7.44 -8.61
N ARG A 69 15.75 8.10 -8.12
CA ARG A 69 16.27 7.90 -6.77
C ARG A 69 15.51 8.69 -5.69
N LYS A 70 14.85 9.78 -6.09
CA LYS A 70 14.09 10.60 -5.14
C LYS A 70 12.89 9.83 -4.62
N THR A 71 12.77 9.74 -3.31
CA THR A 71 11.62 9.16 -2.63
C THR A 71 10.70 10.26 -2.11
N LYS A 72 9.41 9.99 -2.11
CA LYS A 72 8.42 10.92 -1.55
C LYS A 72 8.48 10.87 -0.02
N VAL A 73 8.42 12.04 0.61
CA VAL A 73 8.35 12.17 2.07
C VAL A 73 7.02 11.65 2.61
N THR A 74 5.94 11.86 1.85
CA THR A 74 4.59 11.41 2.23
C THR A 74 4.13 10.27 1.34
N LYS A 75 3.40 9.32 1.92
CA LYS A 75 2.75 8.21 1.22
C LYS A 75 1.24 8.35 1.26
N ARG A 76 0.56 7.81 0.26
CA ARG A 76 -0.91 7.64 0.32
C ARG A 76 -1.20 6.42 1.18
N ILE A 77 -1.79 6.63 2.32
CA ILE A 77 -2.09 5.55 3.27
C ILE A 77 -3.58 5.28 3.23
N THR A 78 -3.95 4.04 2.99
CA THR A 78 -5.33 3.56 3.05
C THR A 78 -5.59 3.00 4.45
N ILE A 79 -6.70 3.43 5.04
CA ILE A 79 -7.12 2.98 6.36
C ILE A 79 -8.24 1.97 6.18
N GLU A 80 -8.14 0.87 6.91
CA GLU A 80 -9.11 -0.21 6.98
C GLU A 80 -9.90 -0.13 8.28
N TYR A 81 -11.19 -0.37 8.16
CA TYR A 81 -12.13 -0.41 9.28
C TYR A 81 -12.79 -1.77 9.33
N THR A 82 -12.48 -2.55 10.34
CA THR A 82 -13.04 -3.89 10.53
C THR A 82 -14.17 -3.83 11.55
N CYS A 83 -15.39 -4.15 11.13
CA CYS A 83 -16.54 -4.19 12.03
C CYS A 83 -16.38 -5.29 13.07
N LYS A 84 -16.65 -4.98 14.36
CA LYS A 84 -16.58 -5.98 15.44
C LYS A 84 -17.71 -7.01 15.41
N ILE A 85 -18.86 -6.67 14.83
CA ILE A 85 -20.03 -7.55 14.77
C ILE A 85 -19.93 -8.53 13.59
N CYS A 86 -19.89 -8.02 12.35
CA CYS A 86 -19.88 -8.87 11.14
C CYS A 86 -18.48 -9.25 10.67
N LYS A 87 -17.42 -8.74 11.30
CA LYS A 87 -16.00 -8.97 10.98
C LYS A 87 -15.59 -8.59 9.55
N LYS A 88 -16.45 -7.94 8.79
CA LYS A 88 -16.11 -7.45 7.44
C LYS A 88 -15.28 -6.18 7.53
N THR A 89 -14.32 -6.07 6.62
CA THR A 89 -13.40 -4.93 6.54
C THR A 89 -13.79 -4.03 5.37
N HIS A 90 -13.85 -2.74 5.62
CA HIS A 90 -14.13 -1.70 4.65
C HIS A 90 -12.98 -0.71 4.58
N GLN A 91 -12.75 -0.14 3.41
CA GLN A 91 -11.74 0.90 3.20
C GLN A 91 -12.42 2.21 2.86
N LEU A 92 -11.76 3.33 3.14
CA LEU A 92 -12.19 4.62 2.62
C LEU A 92 -11.93 4.69 1.12
N SER A 93 -12.86 5.32 0.39
CA SER A 93 -12.72 5.55 -1.06
C SER A 93 -11.50 6.42 -1.41
N LYS A 94 -11.12 7.33 -0.52
CA LYS A 94 -9.97 8.22 -0.69
C LYS A 94 -8.87 7.88 0.32
N ALA A 95 -7.66 7.63 -0.17
CA ALA A 95 -6.49 7.45 0.67
C ALA A 95 -6.00 8.80 1.20
N ILE A 96 -5.53 8.81 2.44
CA ILE A 96 -5.02 10.00 3.12
C ILE A 96 -3.51 10.09 2.90
N ARG A 97 -3.00 11.30 2.63
CA ARG A 97 -1.56 11.55 2.57
C ARG A 97 -1.01 11.84 3.96
N ALA A 98 -0.04 11.04 4.39
CA ALA A 98 0.67 11.26 5.65
C ALA A 98 2.10 10.75 5.57
N GLY A 99 3.02 11.38 6.34
CA GLY A 99 4.38 10.89 6.54
C GLY A 99 4.38 9.68 7.48
N ARG A 100 3.72 9.83 8.63
CA ARG A 100 3.61 8.79 9.66
C ARG A 100 2.17 8.69 10.18
N ILE A 101 1.71 7.47 10.40
CA ILE A 101 0.44 7.19 11.08
C ILE A 101 0.73 6.42 12.36
N GLU A 102 0.15 6.90 13.45
CA GLU A 102 0.14 6.24 14.75
C GLU A 102 -1.30 5.87 15.08
N ILE A 103 -1.53 4.60 15.40
CA ILE A 103 -2.85 4.09 15.80
C ILE A 103 -2.72 3.70 17.27
N GLY A 104 -3.32 4.50 18.14
CA GLY A 104 -3.23 4.37 19.59
C GLY A 104 -4.57 4.07 20.25
N GLU A 105 -4.53 3.78 21.54
CA GLU A 105 -5.74 3.44 22.32
C GLU A 105 -6.62 4.65 22.59
N LYS A 106 -6.03 5.81 22.83
CA LYS A 106 -6.73 7.09 22.94
C LYS A 106 -5.85 8.20 22.40
N VAL A 107 -6.39 9.02 21.56
CA VAL A 107 -5.79 10.31 21.21
C VAL A 107 -6.37 11.32 22.19
N ALA A 108 -5.59 11.71 23.21
CA ALA A 108 -5.96 12.85 24.03
C ALA A 108 -6.17 14.08 23.12
N LYS A 109 -7.29 14.76 23.30
CA LYS A 109 -7.56 16.03 22.61
C LYS A 109 -6.59 17.10 23.10
#